data_f45d0242e0eff1d91db688b0df246635
#
_entry.id   f45d0242e0eff1d91db688b0df246635
#
_cell.length_a   1.000
_cell.length_b   1.000
_cell.length_c   1.000
_cell.angle_alpha   90.00
_cell.angle_beta   90.00
_cell.angle_gamma   90.00
#
_symmetry.space_group_name_H-M   'P 1'
#
loop_
_entity.id
_entity.type
_entity.pdbx_description
1 polymer ?
#
loop_
_entity_poly.entity_id
_entity_poly.type
_entity_poly.pdbx_seq_one_letter_code
_entity_poly.pdbx_strand_id
1 'polypeptide(L)'
;MDGQKQKAHWDLKYEQGLPSLTEPDPFFIFAYEHFVAPWFPNAGMALDLACGLGRHALWLANRNWRVCAVDLSEVAIKKLNHAALELNVSLDLLVGDASEYEPGSARFDLIVLFYHADRDVFPKLVLALKPGGLLICKLSVRRDTDAELTAAATGALNRNELPSLLPGLQTLHHEERQVRNRGVVEFAARK
;
A
#
# COMPACT_ATOMS: atom_id res chain seq x y z
N MET A 1 -0.55 10.54 16.66
CA MET A 1 0.58 10.00 17.50
C MET A 1 1.83 10.69 16.98
N ASP A 2 2.76 11.09 17.82
CA ASP A 2 4.01 11.70 17.38
C ASP A 2 4.75 10.71 16.45
N GLY A 3 5.21 11.16 15.29
CA GLY A 3 5.83 10.31 14.25
C GLY A 3 7.00 9.49 14.77
N GLN A 4 7.78 10.02 15.73
CA GLN A 4 8.85 9.26 16.38
C GLN A 4 8.34 8.09 17.20
N LYS A 5 7.22 8.24 17.90
CA LYS A 5 6.60 7.14 18.67
C LYS A 5 6.04 6.07 17.75
N GLN A 6 5.48 6.48 16.63
CA GLN A 6 4.96 5.55 15.63
C GLN A 6 6.10 4.76 14.97
N LYS A 7 7.20 5.44 14.61
CA LYS A 7 8.42 4.79 14.10
C LYS A 7 8.95 3.75 15.08
N ALA A 8 9.19 4.15 16.33
CA ALA A 8 9.70 3.23 17.36
C ALA A 8 8.79 2.02 17.59
N HIS A 9 7.46 2.21 17.52
CA HIS A 9 6.50 1.13 17.63
C HIS A 9 6.63 0.11 16.50
N TRP A 10 6.77 0.57 15.25
CA TRP A 10 6.91 -0.32 14.10
C TRP A 10 8.28 -0.99 14.07
N ASP A 11 9.36 -0.25 14.36
CA ASP A 11 10.71 -0.81 14.48
C ASP A 11 10.72 -1.99 15.47
N LEU A 12 10.18 -1.80 16.67
CA LEU A 12 10.09 -2.87 17.67
C LEU A 12 9.28 -4.08 17.18
N LYS A 13 8.16 -3.83 16.51
CA LYS A 13 7.34 -4.91 15.94
C LYS A 13 8.11 -5.73 14.90
N TYR A 14 8.83 -5.07 14.00
CA TYR A 14 9.62 -5.76 13.00
C TYR A 14 10.84 -6.45 13.59
N GLU A 15 11.46 -5.92 14.64
CA GLU A 15 12.55 -6.58 15.39
C GLU A 15 12.08 -7.87 16.05
N GLN A 16 10.93 -7.86 16.69
CA GLN A 16 10.34 -9.02 17.39
C GLN A 16 9.84 -10.11 16.45
N GLY A 17 9.95 -9.92 15.13
CA GLY A 17 9.54 -10.93 14.16
C GLY A 17 8.02 -11.10 14.12
N LEU A 18 7.27 -9.99 13.92
CA LEU A 18 5.87 -10.12 13.47
C LEU A 18 5.81 -11.21 12.41
N PRO A 19 4.77 -12.10 12.44
CA PRO A 19 4.63 -13.10 11.41
C PRO A 19 4.70 -12.40 10.06
N SER A 20 5.88 -12.47 9.44
CA SER A 20 6.11 -11.88 8.14
C SER A 20 5.26 -12.66 7.18
N LEU A 21 4.22 -12.04 6.69
CA LEU A 21 3.55 -12.53 5.49
C LEU A 21 4.58 -12.36 4.37
N THR A 22 5.29 -13.43 4.04
CA THR A 22 6.29 -13.44 2.98
C THR A 22 5.63 -13.41 1.60
N GLU A 23 4.43 -13.98 1.53
CA GLU A 23 3.65 -14.00 0.29
C GLU A 23 2.82 -12.73 0.12
N PRO A 24 2.66 -12.24 -1.12
CA PRO A 24 1.75 -11.16 -1.43
C PRO A 24 0.32 -11.44 -0.96
N ASP A 25 -0.43 -10.39 -0.68
CA ASP A 25 -1.84 -10.55 -0.32
C ASP A 25 -2.63 -11.19 -1.49
N PRO A 26 -3.52 -12.16 -1.25
CA PRO A 26 -4.30 -12.79 -2.32
C PRO A 26 -5.10 -11.79 -3.16
N PHE A 27 -5.63 -10.72 -2.55
CA PHE A 27 -6.29 -9.67 -3.31
C PHE A 27 -5.33 -8.91 -4.23
N PHE A 28 -4.09 -8.66 -3.78
CA PHE A 28 -3.07 -8.03 -4.63
C PHE A 28 -2.79 -8.89 -5.87
N ILE A 29 -2.64 -10.21 -5.72
CA ILE A 29 -2.43 -11.12 -6.85
C ILE A 29 -3.63 -11.09 -7.81
N PHE A 30 -4.84 -11.23 -7.27
CA PHE A 30 -6.07 -11.12 -8.06
C PHE A 30 -6.13 -9.80 -8.85
N ALA A 31 -5.94 -8.67 -8.18
CA ALA A 31 -6.01 -7.36 -8.82
C ALA A 31 -4.90 -7.15 -9.86
N TYR A 32 -3.70 -7.66 -9.58
CA TYR A 32 -2.61 -7.61 -10.55
C TYR A 32 -2.93 -8.39 -11.82
N GLU A 33 -3.38 -9.63 -11.70
CA GLU A 33 -3.69 -10.48 -12.86
C GLU A 33 -4.84 -9.94 -13.70
N HIS A 34 -5.88 -9.39 -13.06
CA HIS A 34 -7.08 -8.94 -13.75
C HIS A 34 -7.00 -7.49 -14.26
N PHE A 35 -6.29 -6.61 -13.54
CA PHE A 35 -6.32 -5.18 -13.84
C PHE A 35 -4.95 -4.59 -14.21
N VAL A 36 -3.83 -5.20 -13.81
CA VAL A 36 -2.49 -4.65 -14.09
C VAL A 36 -1.83 -5.35 -15.28
N ALA A 37 -1.70 -6.66 -15.24
CA ALA A 37 -0.98 -7.42 -16.25
C ALA A 37 -1.50 -7.19 -17.68
N PRO A 38 -2.82 -7.06 -17.93
CA PRO A 38 -3.34 -6.78 -19.27
C PRO A 38 -2.91 -5.42 -19.85
N TRP A 39 -2.67 -4.42 -18.96
CA TRP A 39 -2.32 -3.06 -19.37
C TRP A 39 -0.82 -2.80 -19.40
N PHE A 40 -0.05 -3.55 -18.60
CA PHE A 40 1.39 -3.37 -18.45
C PHE A 40 2.17 -4.67 -18.75
N PRO A 41 2.15 -5.16 -19.99
CA PRO A 41 2.84 -6.40 -20.36
C PRO A 41 4.36 -6.31 -20.20
N ASN A 42 4.93 -5.10 -20.27
CA ASN A 42 6.37 -4.84 -20.14
C ASN A 42 6.75 -4.29 -18.75
N ALA A 43 5.86 -4.40 -17.77
CA ALA A 43 6.02 -3.77 -16.48
C ALA A 43 6.21 -2.23 -16.58
N GLY A 44 6.47 -1.56 -15.47
CA GLY A 44 6.61 -0.10 -15.43
C GLY A 44 7.26 0.35 -14.13
N MET A 45 6.88 1.53 -13.66
CA MET A 45 7.33 2.05 -12.37
C MET A 45 6.22 1.91 -11.34
N ALA A 46 6.52 1.24 -10.23
CA ALA A 46 5.58 1.03 -9.13
C ALA A 46 6.02 1.77 -7.86
N LEU A 47 5.04 2.16 -7.05
CA LEU A 47 5.22 2.61 -5.68
C LEU A 47 4.54 1.61 -4.75
N ASP A 48 5.28 1.07 -3.77
CA ASP A 48 4.74 0.33 -2.63
C ASP A 48 4.87 1.23 -1.40
N LEU A 49 3.77 1.89 -1.01
CA LEU A 49 3.76 2.87 0.07
C LEU A 49 3.30 2.22 1.38
N ALA A 50 4.02 2.49 2.48
CA ALA A 50 3.93 1.75 3.74
C ALA A 50 4.16 0.23 3.51
N CYS A 51 5.26 -0.07 2.83
CA CYS A 51 5.55 -1.40 2.27
C CYS A 51 5.85 -2.47 3.32
N GLY A 52 6.19 -2.09 4.56
CA GLY A 52 6.64 -3.00 5.59
C GLY A 52 7.86 -3.81 5.16
N LEU A 53 7.79 -5.13 5.27
CA LEU A 53 8.85 -6.04 4.80
C LEU A 53 8.85 -6.26 3.28
N GLY A 54 8.03 -5.53 2.53
CA GLY A 54 8.07 -5.43 1.08
C GLY A 54 7.58 -6.65 0.30
N ARG A 55 6.64 -7.43 0.82
CA ARG A 55 6.12 -8.63 0.14
C ARG A 55 5.57 -8.34 -1.27
N HIS A 56 4.93 -7.18 -1.47
CA HIS A 56 4.44 -6.75 -2.79
C HIS A 56 5.59 -6.16 -3.63
N ALA A 57 6.46 -5.34 -3.02
CA ALA A 57 7.61 -4.76 -3.68
C ALA A 57 8.55 -5.81 -4.26
N LEU A 58 8.92 -6.83 -3.48
CA LEU A 58 9.77 -7.96 -3.92
C LEU A 58 9.09 -8.75 -5.05
N TRP A 59 7.79 -9.03 -4.91
CA TRP A 59 7.03 -9.76 -5.92
C TRP A 59 6.96 -9.00 -7.25
N LEU A 60 6.78 -7.67 -7.22
CA LEU A 60 6.80 -6.81 -8.39
C LEU A 60 8.20 -6.72 -9.01
N ALA A 61 9.24 -6.52 -8.20
CA ALA A 61 10.62 -6.45 -8.69
C ALA A 61 11.04 -7.74 -9.39
N ASN A 62 10.65 -8.91 -8.86
CA ASN A 62 10.90 -10.20 -9.51
C ASN A 62 10.13 -10.37 -10.84
N ARG A 63 9.25 -9.44 -11.18
CA ARG A 63 8.51 -9.35 -12.47
C ARG A 63 8.93 -8.14 -13.30
N ASN A 64 10.15 -7.67 -13.09
CA ASN A 64 10.80 -6.57 -13.83
C ASN A 64 10.15 -5.18 -13.62
N TRP A 65 9.33 -4.99 -12.57
CA TRP A 65 8.89 -3.66 -12.20
C TRP A 65 10.05 -2.90 -11.55
N ARG A 66 10.19 -1.63 -11.89
CA ARG A 66 11.02 -0.70 -11.11
C ARG A 66 10.20 -0.24 -9.93
N VAL A 67 10.61 -0.61 -8.72
CA VAL A 67 9.80 -0.39 -7.52
C VAL A 67 10.48 0.60 -6.59
N CYS A 68 9.76 1.66 -6.23
CA CYS A 68 10.06 2.52 -5.10
C CYS A 68 9.25 1.99 -3.90
N ALA A 69 9.93 1.63 -2.82
CA ALA A 69 9.31 1.10 -1.61
C ALA A 69 9.61 2.03 -0.43
N VAL A 70 8.56 2.50 0.23
CA VAL A 70 8.62 3.49 1.30
C VAL A 70 7.99 2.92 2.55
N ASP A 71 8.69 2.97 3.68
CA ASP A 71 8.13 2.63 5.00
C ASP A 71 8.75 3.51 6.10
N LEU A 72 7.97 3.77 7.14
CA LEU A 72 8.41 4.54 8.29
C LEU A 72 9.50 3.83 9.10
N SER A 73 9.48 2.49 9.10
CA SER A 73 10.39 1.65 9.87
C SER A 73 11.72 1.45 9.15
N GLU A 74 12.78 1.93 9.76
CA GLU A 74 14.15 1.65 9.30
C GLU A 74 14.51 0.16 9.38
N VAL A 75 13.98 -0.53 10.39
CA VAL A 75 14.16 -1.98 10.56
C VAL A 75 13.51 -2.74 9.41
N ALA A 76 12.30 -2.35 9.02
CA ALA A 76 11.61 -2.95 7.87
C ALA A 76 12.41 -2.77 6.58
N ILE A 77 12.83 -1.54 6.29
CA ILE A 77 13.61 -1.22 5.08
C ILE A 77 14.95 -1.97 5.05
N LYS A 78 15.66 -2.09 6.17
CA LYS A 78 16.90 -2.89 6.25
C LYS A 78 16.65 -4.37 5.95
N LYS A 79 15.58 -4.96 6.51
CA LYS A 79 15.20 -6.35 6.24
C LYS A 79 14.78 -6.53 4.78
N LEU A 80 14.02 -5.59 4.23
CA LEU A 80 13.62 -5.61 2.82
C LEU A 80 14.83 -5.54 1.88
N ASN A 81 15.81 -4.67 2.19
CA ASN A 81 17.04 -4.59 1.41
C ASN A 81 17.81 -5.93 1.39
N HIS A 82 17.90 -6.58 2.55
CA HIS A 82 18.55 -7.88 2.66
C HIS A 82 17.83 -8.95 1.80
N ALA A 83 16.50 -9.01 1.90
CA ALA A 83 15.70 -9.92 1.10
C ALA A 83 15.81 -9.64 -0.41
N ALA A 84 15.88 -8.38 -0.82
CA ALA A 84 16.08 -8.00 -2.22
C ALA A 84 17.44 -8.49 -2.76
N LEU A 85 18.51 -8.38 -1.96
CA LEU A 85 19.84 -8.90 -2.31
C LEU A 85 19.83 -10.43 -2.44
N GLU A 86 19.18 -11.16 -1.54
CA GLU A 86 19.04 -12.62 -1.61
C GLU A 86 18.29 -13.06 -2.87
N LEU A 87 17.28 -12.32 -3.29
CA LEU A 87 16.51 -12.58 -4.50
C LEU A 87 17.14 -12.03 -5.78
N ASN A 88 18.29 -11.33 -5.66
CA ASN A 88 18.96 -10.65 -6.78
C ASN A 88 18.05 -9.68 -7.54
N VAL A 89 17.20 -8.94 -6.81
CA VAL A 89 16.35 -7.87 -7.35
C VAL A 89 16.77 -6.51 -6.80
N SER A 90 16.47 -5.44 -7.55
CA SER A 90 16.76 -4.06 -7.16
C SER A 90 15.49 -3.30 -6.80
N LEU A 91 15.55 -2.55 -5.71
CA LEU A 91 14.47 -1.69 -5.21
C LEU A 91 15.03 -0.29 -4.88
N ASP A 92 14.26 0.75 -5.16
CA ASP A 92 14.49 2.09 -4.64
C ASP A 92 13.88 2.18 -3.24
N LEU A 93 14.71 2.07 -2.19
CA LEU A 93 14.26 1.98 -0.80
C LEU A 93 14.35 3.33 -0.09
N LEU A 94 13.28 3.72 0.60
CA LEU A 94 13.24 4.95 1.37
C LEU A 94 12.63 4.73 2.75
N VAL A 95 13.31 5.20 3.79
CA VAL A 95 12.74 5.34 5.13
C VAL A 95 12.02 6.68 5.21
N GLY A 96 10.70 6.67 5.39
CA GLY A 96 9.91 7.89 5.44
C GLY A 96 8.46 7.66 5.86
N ASP A 97 7.85 8.71 6.41
CA ASP A 97 6.42 8.69 6.72
C ASP A 97 5.61 8.82 5.44
N ALA A 98 4.65 7.92 5.25
CA ALA A 98 3.78 7.93 4.08
C ALA A 98 2.99 9.23 3.96
N SER A 99 2.62 9.86 5.08
CA SER A 99 1.88 11.13 5.12
C SER A 99 2.73 12.31 4.68
N GLU A 100 4.04 12.26 4.91
CA GLU A 100 5.00 13.31 4.54
C GLU A 100 5.66 13.06 3.19
N TYR A 101 5.56 11.84 2.68
CA TYR A 101 6.18 11.45 1.41
C TYR A 101 5.53 12.19 0.24
N GLU A 102 6.37 12.77 -0.62
CA GLU A 102 5.96 13.46 -1.84
C GLU A 102 6.32 12.62 -3.07
N PRO A 103 5.38 11.82 -3.58
CA PRO A 103 5.66 10.89 -4.68
C PRO A 103 5.88 11.59 -6.04
N GLY A 104 5.57 12.87 -6.13
CA GLY A 104 5.63 13.63 -7.38
C GLY A 104 4.35 13.52 -8.21
N SER A 105 4.40 13.98 -9.46
CA SER A 105 3.25 13.96 -10.37
C SER A 105 3.52 13.05 -11.56
N ALA A 106 2.50 12.28 -11.97
CA ALA A 106 2.52 11.42 -13.16
C ALA A 106 3.79 10.55 -13.26
N ARG A 107 4.19 9.94 -12.15
CA ARG A 107 5.44 9.19 -12.03
C ARG A 107 5.24 7.68 -12.11
N PHE A 108 4.15 7.16 -11.55
CA PHE A 108 3.95 5.74 -11.35
C PHE A 108 2.88 5.17 -12.28
N ASP A 109 3.15 3.98 -12.79
CA ASP A 109 2.22 3.16 -13.57
C ASP A 109 1.34 2.32 -12.63
N LEU A 110 1.87 1.95 -11.45
CA LEU A 110 1.17 1.22 -10.40
C LEU A 110 1.48 1.81 -9.04
N ILE A 111 0.45 1.97 -8.21
CA ILE A 111 0.61 2.29 -6.78
C ILE A 111 -0.07 1.20 -5.95
N VAL A 112 0.63 0.74 -4.93
CA VAL A 112 0.18 -0.28 -3.97
C VAL A 112 0.15 0.34 -2.58
N LEU A 113 -0.98 0.19 -1.87
CA LEU A 113 -1.16 0.70 -0.50
C LEU A 113 -1.96 -0.29 0.33
N PHE A 114 -1.30 -0.97 1.27
CA PHE A 114 -1.94 -1.99 2.09
C PHE A 114 -1.86 -1.66 3.58
N TYR A 115 -3.04 -1.65 4.23
CA TYR A 115 -3.21 -1.48 5.68
C TYR A 115 -2.70 -0.15 6.25
N HIS A 116 -2.57 0.87 5.42
CA HIS A 116 -2.29 2.25 5.83
C HIS A 116 -3.39 3.17 5.32
N ALA A 117 -4.31 3.59 6.20
CA ALA A 117 -5.52 4.34 5.85
C ALA A 117 -5.43 5.82 6.32
N ASP A 118 -4.42 6.53 5.85
CA ASP A 118 -4.30 7.97 6.05
C ASP A 118 -4.94 8.73 4.88
N ARG A 119 -5.90 9.61 5.20
CA ARG A 119 -6.67 10.36 4.22
C ARG A 119 -5.84 11.37 3.44
N ASP A 120 -4.83 11.96 4.08
CA ASP A 120 -3.97 12.98 3.48
C ASP A 120 -3.05 12.42 2.38
N VAL A 121 -2.90 11.09 2.35
CA VAL A 121 -2.11 10.39 1.34
C VAL A 121 -2.84 10.30 0.00
N PHE A 122 -4.16 10.10 -0.03
CA PHE A 122 -4.89 9.79 -1.25
C PHE A 122 -4.80 10.85 -2.35
N PRO A 123 -4.93 12.16 -2.08
CA PRO A 123 -4.75 13.18 -3.11
C PRO A 123 -3.37 13.14 -3.76
N LYS A 124 -2.33 12.85 -2.97
CA LYS A 124 -0.95 12.72 -3.46
C LYS A 124 -0.80 11.50 -4.38
N LEU A 125 -1.46 10.38 -4.05
CA LEU A 125 -1.44 9.16 -4.88
C LEU A 125 -2.15 9.40 -6.22
N VAL A 126 -3.29 10.10 -6.23
CA VAL A 126 -3.99 10.48 -7.47
C VAL A 126 -3.09 11.31 -8.37
N LEU A 127 -2.38 12.28 -7.81
CA LEU A 127 -1.42 13.10 -8.58
C LEU A 127 -0.25 12.28 -9.11
N ALA A 128 0.27 11.38 -8.31
CA ALA A 128 1.45 10.57 -8.61
C ALA A 128 1.21 9.51 -9.70
N LEU A 129 -0.03 9.06 -9.89
CA LEU A 129 -0.37 8.16 -10.98
C LEU A 129 -0.23 8.85 -12.33
N LYS A 130 0.38 8.16 -13.30
CA LYS A 130 0.32 8.54 -14.71
C LYS A 130 -1.11 8.39 -15.24
N PRO A 131 -1.46 9.09 -16.35
CA PRO A 131 -2.67 8.74 -17.10
C PRO A 131 -2.66 7.26 -17.47
N GLY A 132 -3.75 6.55 -17.16
CA GLY A 132 -3.86 5.10 -17.34
C GLY A 132 -3.22 4.26 -16.24
N GLY A 133 -2.55 4.87 -15.26
CA GLY A 133 -1.96 4.19 -14.10
C GLY A 133 -3.02 3.62 -13.14
N LEU A 134 -2.63 2.65 -12.35
CA LEU A 134 -3.49 1.87 -11.47
C LEU A 134 -3.13 2.04 -9.99
N LEU A 135 -4.16 2.11 -9.16
CA LEU A 135 -4.06 2.01 -7.71
C LEU A 135 -4.67 0.69 -7.26
N ILE A 136 -3.93 -0.08 -6.47
CA ILE A 136 -4.43 -1.26 -5.75
C ILE A 136 -4.26 -0.99 -4.26
N CYS A 137 -5.33 -1.08 -3.50
CA CYS A 137 -5.24 -0.94 -2.05
C CYS A 137 -6.19 -1.88 -1.29
N LYS A 138 -5.75 -2.26 -0.10
CA LYS A 138 -6.53 -3.02 0.87
C LYS A 138 -6.39 -2.35 2.23
N LEU A 139 -7.47 -1.76 2.72
CA LEU A 139 -7.44 -0.88 3.87
C LEU A 139 -8.45 -1.32 4.93
N SER A 140 -8.21 -0.89 6.17
CA SER A 140 -9.16 -1.12 7.24
C SER A 140 -10.36 -0.20 7.10
N VAL A 141 -11.57 -0.78 7.27
CA VAL A 141 -12.85 -0.08 7.27
C VAL A 141 -13.54 -0.32 8.61
N ARG A 142 -14.27 0.66 9.11
CA ARG A 142 -15.06 0.55 10.32
C ARG A 142 -16.13 -0.53 10.16
N ARG A 143 -16.34 -1.30 11.24
CA ARG A 143 -17.43 -2.25 11.34
C ARG A 143 -18.70 -1.56 11.84
N ASP A 144 -19.84 -2.15 11.60
CA ASP A 144 -21.12 -1.66 12.14
C ASP A 144 -21.11 -1.67 13.69
N THR A 145 -20.34 -2.60 14.30
CA THR A 145 -20.12 -2.69 15.74
C THR A 145 -19.23 -1.58 16.31
N ASP A 146 -18.55 -0.80 15.47
CA ASP A 146 -17.64 0.27 15.88
C ASP A 146 -18.34 1.66 15.87
N ALA A 147 -19.68 1.69 15.92
CA ALA A 147 -20.49 2.89 15.75
C ALA A 147 -20.14 4.04 16.73
N GLU A 148 -19.65 3.71 17.93
CA GLU A 148 -19.28 4.69 18.95
C GLU A 148 -17.86 5.23 18.79
N LEU A 149 -17.02 4.60 17.96
CA LEU A 149 -15.63 5.01 17.74
C LEU A 149 -15.55 5.94 16.53
N THR A 150 -14.76 7.00 16.63
CA THR A 150 -14.47 7.84 15.46
C THR A 150 -13.51 7.14 14.50
N ALA A 151 -13.59 7.46 13.22
CA ALA A 151 -12.65 6.94 12.22
C ALA A 151 -11.18 7.25 12.57
N ALA A 152 -10.92 8.45 13.13
CA ALA A 152 -9.60 8.83 13.60
C ALA A 152 -9.10 7.96 14.76
N ALA A 153 -9.98 7.55 15.67
CA ALA A 153 -9.62 6.70 16.80
C ALA A 153 -9.29 5.26 16.37
N THR A 154 -9.88 4.79 15.27
CA THR A 154 -9.67 3.42 14.78
C THR A 154 -8.53 3.31 13.74
N GLY A 155 -8.07 4.43 13.16
CA GLY A 155 -7.17 4.42 12.00
C GLY A 155 -7.79 3.72 10.79
N ALA A 156 -9.12 3.68 10.69
CA ALA A 156 -9.87 3.01 9.63
C ALA A 156 -10.70 4.02 8.83
N LEU A 157 -11.01 3.70 7.59
CA LEU A 157 -11.96 4.47 6.78
C LEU A 157 -13.41 4.21 7.23
N ASN A 158 -14.30 5.14 6.92
CA ASN A 158 -15.73 4.84 7.00
C ASN A 158 -16.13 3.91 5.84
N ARG A 159 -17.28 3.27 5.97
CA ARG A 159 -17.83 2.43 4.90
C ARG A 159 -18.10 3.30 3.65
N ASN A 160 -17.78 2.75 2.49
CA ASN A 160 -17.94 3.41 1.19
C ASN A 160 -17.22 4.77 1.06
N GLU A 161 -16.27 5.09 1.93
CA GLU A 161 -15.55 6.36 1.89
C GLU A 161 -14.50 6.43 0.79
N LEU A 162 -13.81 5.31 0.54
CA LEU A 162 -12.60 5.28 -0.30
C LEU A 162 -12.79 5.86 -1.72
N PRO A 163 -13.87 5.60 -2.45
CA PRO A 163 -14.07 6.19 -3.78
C PRO A 163 -14.10 7.73 -3.76
N SER A 164 -14.65 8.32 -2.70
CA SER A 164 -14.74 9.79 -2.57
C SER A 164 -13.38 10.45 -2.29
N LEU A 165 -12.41 9.69 -1.76
CA LEU A 165 -11.04 10.14 -1.50
C LEU A 165 -10.15 10.08 -2.75
N LEU A 166 -10.64 9.49 -3.84
CA LEU A 166 -9.91 9.22 -5.07
C LEU A 166 -10.61 9.85 -6.30
N PRO A 167 -10.87 11.17 -6.29
CA PRO A 167 -11.57 11.82 -7.39
C PRO A 167 -10.79 11.69 -8.70
N GLY A 168 -11.51 11.42 -9.79
CA GLY A 168 -10.91 11.29 -11.12
C GLY A 168 -10.33 9.90 -11.42
N LEU A 169 -10.40 8.94 -10.49
CA LEU A 169 -10.10 7.55 -10.78
C LEU A 169 -11.38 6.77 -11.14
N GLN A 170 -11.28 5.94 -12.17
CA GLN A 170 -12.31 4.96 -12.50
C GLN A 170 -12.17 3.74 -11.58
N THR A 171 -13.19 3.45 -10.78
CA THR A 171 -13.24 2.24 -9.96
C THR A 171 -13.36 1.00 -10.85
N LEU A 172 -12.45 0.05 -10.68
CA LEU A 172 -12.44 -1.26 -11.34
C LEU A 172 -12.93 -2.38 -10.42
N HIS A 173 -12.63 -2.25 -9.13
CA HIS A 173 -13.04 -3.19 -8.08
C HIS A 173 -13.27 -2.42 -6.78
N HIS A 174 -14.35 -2.73 -6.08
CA HIS A 174 -14.66 -2.20 -4.75
C HIS A 174 -15.47 -3.24 -3.97
N GLU A 175 -14.85 -3.87 -3.01
CA GLU A 175 -15.50 -4.83 -2.12
C GLU A 175 -15.16 -4.53 -0.67
N GLU A 176 -16.19 -4.34 0.15
CA GLU A 176 -16.05 -4.21 1.59
C GLU A 176 -16.55 -5.47 2.28
N ARG A 177 -15.70 -6.10 3.05
CA ARG A 177 -16.04 -7.35 3.74
C ARG A 177 -15.41 -7.44 5.12
N GLN A 178 -15.96 -8.28 5.95
CA GLN A 178 -15.36 -8.62 7.23
C GLN A 178 -14.38 -9.77 7.06
N VAL A 179 -13.14 -9.56 7.51
CA VAL A 179 -12.11 -10.60 7.57
C VAL A 179 -11.70 -10.77 9.03
N ARG A 180 -12.04 -11.93 9.62
CA ARG A 180 -11.90 -12.18 11.06
C ARG A 180 -12.61 -11.09 11.87
N ASN A 181 -11.88 -10.32 12.66
CA ASN A 181 -12.41 -9.25 13.52
C ASN A 181 -12.19 -7.83 12.93
N ARG A 182 -11.96 -7.70 11.63
CA ARG A 182 -11.70 -6.41 10.96
C ARG A 182 -12.60 -6.24 9.76
N GLY A 183 -13.13 -5.04 9.56
CA GLY A 183 -13.66 -4.62 8.28
C GLY A 183 -12.49 -4.26 7.35
N VAL A 184 -12.54 -4.69 6.11
CA VAL A 184 -11.56 -4.36 5.09
C VAL A 184 -12.26 -3.94 3.81
N VAL A 185 -11.66 -3.00 3.09
CA VAL A 185 -11.99 -2.68 1.70
C VAL A 185 -10.87 -3.19 0.81
N GLU A 186 -11.25 -3.92 -0.23
CA GLU A 186 -10.39 -4.32 -1.35
C GLU A 186 -10.77 -3.44 -2.54
N PHE A 187 -9.80 -2.71 -3.07
CA PHE A 187 -10.08 -1.67 -4.06
C PHE A 187 -9.01 -1.62 -5.15
N ALA A 188 -9.48 -1.51 -6.40
CA ALA A 188 -8.64 -1.21 -7.55
C ALA A 188 -9.28 -0.10 -8.38
N ALA A 189 -8.47 0.85 -8.84
CA ALA A 189 -8.95 1.94 -9.67
C ALA A 189 -7.89 2.38 -10.70
N ARG A 190 -8.34 3.04 -11.77
CA ARG A 190 -7.50 3.52 -12.87
C ARG A 190 -7.66 5.04 -13.06
N LYS A 191 -6.57 5.73 -13.30
CA LYS A 191 -6.55 7.16 -13.66
C LYS A 191 -6.82 7.40 -15.13
#